data_32bdbfb563eea0b88a8ead799b211870
#
_entry.id   32bdbfb563eea0b88a8ead799b211870
#
_cell.length_a   1.000
_cell.length_b   1.000
_cell.length_c   1.000
_cell.angle_alpha   90.00
_cell.angle_beta   90.00
_cell.angle_gamma   90.00
#
_symmetry.space_group_name_H-M   'P 1'
#
loop_
_entity.id
_entity.type
_entity.pdbx_description
1 polymer ?
#
loop_
_entity_poly.entity_id
_entity_poly.type
_entity_poly.pdbx_seq_one_letter_code
_entity_poly.pdbx_strand_id
1 'polypeptide(L)'
;MVQLLRCVTVLIALSVAPHARAAEKVDLLLVLAADVSRSVDSEKFKLQREGYAAAISDRRVLDAITAGRNHRIAVLFLEWSGLGNQQVVIDWTPIDGPKAAQEFGDRLLESPRSFADRTSISGGVDYAVAQFARAPFFAERHTIDVSGDGTNNAGRDVTSARDEALAQGITINGLVILSERPMPWNPEHTNPPGGLANYYRDNVTGGPGSFVLEAKDFGSFGQAIVKKMIAEIADATLPGKAPQPQP
;
A
#
# COMPACT_ATOMS: atom_id res chain seq x y z
N MET A 1 -74.31 14.87 -32.98
CA MET A 1 -73.68 15.18 -31.68
C MET A 1 -72.81 13.97 -31.32
N VAL A 2 -71.50 14.00 -31.67
CA VAL A 2 -70.60 12.88 -31.49
C VAL A 2 -69.58 13.29 -30.37
N GLN A 3 -69.66 12.57 -29.22
CA GLN A 3 -68.75 12.76 -28.12
C GLN A 3 -67.42 11.98 -28.39
N LEU A 4 -66.35 12.69 -28.54
CA LEU A 4 -64.99 12.11 -28.59
C LEU A 4 -64.50 11.79 -27.14
N LEU A 5 -64.31 10.49 -26.85
CA LEU A 5 -63.72 10.00 -25.63
C LEU A 5 -62.18 10.08 -25.77
N ARG A 6 -61.56 10.98 -25.01
CA ARG A 6 -60.09 11.08 -24.95
C ARG A 6 -59.58 10.11 -23.89
N CYS A 7 -58.94 9.01 -24.33
CA CYS A 7 -58.16 8.15 -23.47
C CYS A 7 -56.80 8.84 -23.12
N VAL A 8 -56.63 9.17 -21.84
CA VAL A 8 -55.32 9.63 -21.30
C VAL A 8 -54.56 8.38 -20.85
N THR A 9 -53.53 8.03 -21.62
CA THR A 9 -52.60 6.97 -21.24
C THR A 9 -51.52 7.55 -20.29
N VAL A 10 -51.61 7.19 -19.00
CA VAL A 10 -50.59 7.56 -18.01
C VAL A 10 -49.43 6.56 -18.15
N LEU A 11 -48.29 7.02 -18.68
CA LEU A 11 -47.04 6.27 -18.67
C LEU A 11 -46.39 6.39 -17.26
N ILE A 12 -46.47 5.33 -16.47
CA ILE A 12 -45.70 5.23 -15.22
C ILE A 12 -44.28 4.85 -15.58
N ALA A 13 -43.37 5.82 -15.55
CA ALA A 13 -41.93 5.59 -15.66
C ALA A 13 -41.43 4.96 -14.34
N LEU A 14 -41.20 3.65 -14.33
CA LEU A 14 -40.46 3.00 -13.25
C LEU A 14 -39.01 3.48 -13.30
N SER A 15 -38.63 4.42 -12.42
CA SER A 15 -37.25 4.77 -12.16
C SER A 15 -36.57 3.63 -11.38
N VAL A 16 -35.82 2.81 -12.08
CA VAL A 16 -34.90 1.85 -11.44
C VAL A 16 -33.75 2.65 -10.84
N ALA A 17 -33.85 2.93 -9.54
CA ALA A 17 -32.75 3.50 -8.80
C ALA A 17 -31.57 2.48 -8.79
N PRO A 18 -30.33 2.88 -9.15
CA PRO A 18 -29.20 1.98 -9.03
C PRO A 18 -29.06 1.61 -7.55
N HIS A 19 -29.17 0.32 -7.25
CA HIS A 19 -28.87 -0.19 -5.92
C HIS A 19 -27.38 0.03 -5.69
N ALA A 20 -27.01 0.99 -4.84
CA ALA A 20 -25.65 1.13 -4.34
C ALA A 20 -25.30 -0.20 -3.65
N ARG A 21 -24.48 -1.02 -4.33
CA ARG A 21 -23.95 -2.26 -3.75
C ARG A 21 -23.10 -1.85 -2.56
N ALA A 22 -23.43 -2.34 -1.36
CA ALA A 22 -22.59 -2.10 -0.19
C ALA A 22 -21.16 -2.57 -0.50
N ALA A 23 -20.19 -1.74 -0.13
CA ALA A 23 -18.77 -2.09 -0.35
C ALA A 23 -18.46 -3.44 0.31
N GLU A 24 -17.77 -4.30 -0.42
CA GLU A 24 -17.40 -5.62 0.07
C GLU A 24 -16.42 -5.50 1.23
N LYS A 25 -16.67 -6.25 2.32
CA LYS A 25 -15.84 -6.17 3.53
C LYS A 25 -14.57 -7.01 3.37
N VAL A 26 -13.46 -6.41 3.78
CA VAL A 26 -12.14 -7.05 3.87
C VAL A 26 -11.53 -6.76 5.25
N ASP A 27 -10.52 -7.52 5.66
CA ASP A 27 -9.89 -7.35 6.98
C ASP A 27 -8.90 -6.18 7.02
N LEU A 28 -8.33 -5.83 5.85
CA LEU A 28 -7.31 -4.81 5.71
C LEU A 28 -7.37 -4.21 4.30
N LEU A 29 -7.26 -2.88 4.21
CA LEU A 29 -6.83 -2.21 2.98
C LEU A 29 -5.32 -1.97 3.09
N LEU A 30 -4.54 -2.60 2.22
CA LEU A 30 -3.08 -2.53 2.21
C LEU A 30 -2.57 -1.88 0.93
N VAL A 31 -1.89 -0.76 1.05
CA VAL A 31 -1.15 -0.15 -0.06
C VAL A 31 0.32 -0.54 0.04
N LEU A 32 0.83 -1.25 -0.94
CA LEU A 32 2.25 -1.55 -1.12
C LEU A 32 2.87 -0.42 -1.94
N ALA A 33 3.62 0.47 -1.29
CA ALA A 33 4.22 1.65 -1.91
C ALA A 33 5.73 1.41 -2.09
N ALA A 34 6.12 1.04 -3.31
CA ALA A 34 7.48 0.64 -3.64
C ALA A 34 8.31 1.78 -4.24
N ASP A 35 9.47 2.05 -3.67
CA ASP A 35 10.47 2.96 -4.20
C ASP A 35 11.07 2.42 -5.50
N VAL A 36 11.01 3.23 -6.55
CA VAL A 36 11.67 2.97 -7.82
C VAL A 36 12.57 4.14 -8.23
N SER A 37 13.09 4.87 -7.24
CA SER A 37 14.04 5.96 -7.47
C SER A 37 15.36 5.49 -8.10
N ARG A 38 16.27 6.43 -8.41
CA ARG A 38 17.52 6.12 -9.14
C ARG A 38 18.50 5.20 -8.41
N SER A 39 18.40 5.09 -7.09
CA SER A 39 19.18 4.16 -6.28
C SER A 39 18.81 2.70 -6.53
N VAL A 40 17.58 2.48 -6.99
CA VAL A 40 17.06 1.17 -7.40
C VAL A 40 17.38 0.96 -8.88
N ASP A 41 18.50 0.30 -9.20
CA ASP A 41 18.86 -0.07 -10.57
C ASP A 41 17.98 -1.20 -11.13
N SER A 42 18.24 -1.66 -12.34
CA SER A 42 17.40 -2.68 -13.01
C SER A 42 17.44 -4.05 -12.32
N GLU A 43 18.56 -4.41 -11.70
CA GLU A 43 18.69 -5.68 -10.98
C GLU A 43 17.93 -5.61 -9.65
N LYS A 44 18.11 -4.55 -8.89
CA LYS A 44 17.37 -4.27 -7.66
C LYS A 44 15.86 -4.21 -7.90
N PHE A 45 15.44 -3.52 -8.97
CA PHE A 45 14.05 -3.44 -9.36
C PHE A 45 13.45 -4.83 -9.62
N LYS A 46 14.19 -5.70 -10.34
CA LYS A 46 13.78 -7.08 -10.59
C LYS A 46 13.62 -7.86 -9.29
N LEU A 47 14.62 -7.81 -8.40
CA LEU A 47 14.58 -8.49 -7.11
C LEU A 47 13.42 -8.00 -6.23
N GLN A 48 13.13 -6.69 -6.25
CA GLN A 48 12.00 -6.11 -5.54
C GLN A 48 10.66 -6.67 -6.05
N ARG A 49 10.47 -6.69 -7.38
CA ARG A 49 9.24 -7.20 -8.00
C ARG A 49 9.05 -8.70 -7.74
N GLU A 50 10.10 -9.50 -7.92
CA GLU A 50 10.10 -10.93 -7.61
C GLU A 50 9.81 -11.17 -6.12
N GLY A 51 10.38 -10.35 -5.24
CA GLY A 51 10.14 -10.42 -3.80
C GLY A 51 8.69 -10.17 -3.43
N TYR A 52 8.05 -9.14 -3.97
CA TYR A 52 6.63 -8.86 -3.73
C TYR A 52 5.72 -9.96 -4.30
N ALA A 53 5.97 -10.40 -5.53
CA ALA A 53 5.18 -11.45 -6.18
C ALA A 53 5.27 -12.78 -5.41
N ALA A 54 6.47 -13.14 -4.96
CA ALA A 54 6.67 -14.34 -4.14
C ALA A 54 6.02 -14.20 -2.77
N ALA A 55 6.11 -13.02 -2.13
CA ALA A 55 5.58 -12.80 -0.80
C ALA A 55 4.05 -12.87 -0.75
N ILE A 56 3.34 -12.25 -1.70
CA ILE A 56 1.87 -12.29 -1.72
C ILE A 56 1.34 -13.72 -1.92
N SER A 57 2.11 -14.59 -2.58
CA SER A 57 1.78 -15.99 -2.83
C SER A 57 2.37 -16.95 -1.78
N ASP A 58 3.13 -16.44 -0.81
CA ASP A 58 3.72 -17.28 0.25
C ASP A 58 2.62 -17.88 1.12
N ARG A 59 2.71 -19.18 1.38
CA ARG A 59 1.70 -19.90 2.16
C ARG A 59 1.45 -19.27 3.53
N ARG A 60 2.49 -18.77 4.21
CA ARG A 60 2.37 -18.15 5.54
C ARG A 60 1.60 -16.83 5.47
N VAL A 61 1.75 -16.08 4.38
CA VAL A 61 0.98 -14.85 4.12
C VAL A 61 -0.48 -15.21 3.84
N LEU A 62 -0.73 -16.23 3.01
CA LEU A 62 -2.08 -16.73 2.72
C LEU A 62 -2.78 -17.27 3.97
N ASP A 63 -2.05 -18.02 4.81
CA ASP A 63 -2.58 -18.54 6.07
C ASP A 63 -2.97 -17.37 7.01
N ALA A 64 -2.16 -16.29 7.06
CA ALA A 64 -2.49 -15.09 7.81
C ALA A 64 -3.74 -14.36 7.27
N ILE A 65 -3.88 -14.24 5.94
CA ILE A 65 -5.05 -13.65 5.29
C ILE A 65 -6.32 -14.44 5.63
N THR A 66 -6.27 -15.76 5.48
CA THR A 66 -7.43 -16.63 5.69
C THR A 66 -7.81 -16.81 7.16
N ALA A 67 -6.89 -16.52 8.09
CA ALA A 67 -7.17 -16.46 9.53
C ALA A 67 -8.01 -15.24 9.93
N GLY A 68 -8.08 -14.21 9.10
CA GLY A 68 -8.86 -13.00 9.35
C GLY A 68 -10.37 -13.25 9.37
N ARG A 69 -11.13 -12.28 9.90
CA ARG A 69 -12.58 -12.38 10.07
C ARG A 69 -13.34 -12.49 8.76
N ASN A 70 -12.88 -11.77 7.73
CA ASN A 70 -13.48 -11.78 6.39
C ASN A 70 -12.73 -12.73 5.45
N HIS A 71 -11.65 -13.37 5.91
CA HIS A 71 -10.80 -14.30 5.16
C HIS A 71 -10.20 -13.70 3.88
N ARG A 72 -10.05 -12.38 3.83
CA ARG A 72 -9.52 -11.64 2.68
C ARG A 72 -9.00 -10.27 3.08
N ILE A 73 -8.05 -9.78 2.32
CA ILE A 73 -7.58 -8.39 2.34
C ILE A 73 -7.74 -7.78 0.95
N ALA A 74 -7.70 -6.45 0.83
CA ALA A 74 -7.56 -5.82 -0.48
C ALA A 74 -6.19 -5.14 -0.55
N VAL A 75 -5.48 -5.39 -1.64
CA VAL A 75 -4.12 -4.90 -1.87
C VAL A 75 -4.09 -4.00 -3.10
N LEU A 76 -3.40 -2.88 -2.99
CA LEU A 76 -3.05 -2.00 -4.10
C LEU A 76 -1.53 -1.91 -4.17
N PHE A 77 -0.95 -2.01 -5.36
CA PHE A 77 0.48 -1.80 -5.55
C PHE A 77 0.72 -0.52 -6.33
N LEU A 78 1.54 0.36 -5.77
CA LEU A 78 1.99 1.57 -6.44
C LEU A 78 3.51 1.68 -6.42
N GLU A 79 4.03 2.35 -7.43
CA GLU A 79 5.41 2.78 -7.50
C GLU A 79 5.52 4.29 -7.30
N TRP A 80 6.59 4.70 -6.65
CA TRP A 80 6.89 6.11 -6.43
C TRP A 80 8.40 6.38 -6.60
N SER A 81 8.72 7.61 -6.97
CA SER A 81 10.10 8.13 -7.02
C SER A 81 10.11 9.63 -6.70
N GLY A 82 10.49 10.51 -7.60
CA GLY A 82 10.52 11.95 -7.40
C GLY A 82 9.14 12.61 -7.28
N LEU A 83 9.14 13.91 -7.11
CA LEU A 83 7.92 14.71 -7.02
C LEU A 83 7.08 14.56 -8.29
N GLY A 84 5.79 14.21 -8.14
CA GLY A 84 4.87 13.99 -9.25
C GLY A 84 5.04 12.66 -9.98
N ASN A 85 5.97 11.81 -9.54
CA ASN A 85 6.23 10.50 -10.12
C ASN A 85 5.69 9.39 -9.21
N GLN A 86 4.38 9.25 -9.15
CA GLN A 86 3.65 8.21 -8.45
C GLN A 86 2.64 7.57 -9.40
N GLN A 87 2.52 6.25 -9.39
CA GLN A 87 1.61 5.51 -10.25
C GLN A 87 1.06 4.26 -9.57
N VAL A 88 -0.24 4.04 -9.68
CA VAL A 88 -0.84 2.74 -9.38
C VAL A 88 -0.46 1.77 -10.50
N VAL A 89 0.23 0.69 -10.14
CA VAL A 89 0.62 -0.39 -11.05
C VAL A 89 -0.44 -1.49 -11.07
N ILE A 90 -0.95 -1.86 -9.88
CA ILE A 90 -2.07 -2.78 -9.73
C ILE A 90 -3.09 -2.13 -8.81
N ASP A 91 -4.30 -1.91 -9.34
CA ASP A 91 -5.40 -1.33 -8.57
C ASP A 91 -5.95 -2.32 -7.54
N TRP A 92 -6.76 -1.82 -6.61
CA TRP A 92 -7.35 -2.58 -5.53
C TRP A 92 -7.82 -3.97 -5.97
N THR A 93 -7.17 -4.98 -5.46
CA THR A 93 -7.40 -6.38 -5.79
C THR A 93 -7.65 -7.16 -4.50
N PRO A 94 -8.78 -7.87 -4.38
CA PRO A 94 -9.03 -8.71 -3.22
C PRO A 94 -8.14 -9.95 -3.29
N ILE A 95 -7.48 -10.27 -2.19
CA ILE A 95 -6.69 -11.49 -2.03
C ILE A 95 -7.41 -12.36 -1.00
N ASP A 96 -8.01 -13.43 -1.47
CA ASP A 96 -8.82 -14.37 -0.68
C ASP A 96 -8.32 -15.82 -0.78
N GLY A 97 -7.23 -16.03 -1.50
CA GLY A 97 -6.63 -17.34 -1.65
C GLY A 97 -5.50 -17.39 -2.68
N PRO A 98 -4.95 -18.60 -2.92
CA PRO A 98 -3.76 -18.79 -3.75
C PRO A 98 -3.91 -18.30 -5.19
N LYS A 99 -5.09 -18.46 -5.78
CA LYS A 99 -5.35 -18.06 -7.17
C LYS A 99 -5.26 -16.53 -7.32
N ALA A 100 -5.97 -15.78 -6.47
CA ALA A 100 -5.94 -14.33 -6.51
C ALA A 100 -4.53 -13.77 -6.23
N ALA A 101 -3.79 -14.39 -5.31
CA ALA A 101 -2.42 -14.02 -5.00
C ALA A 101 -1.47 -14.28 -6.18
N GLN A 102 -1.61 -15.43 -6.85
CA GLN A 102 -0.80 -15.76 -8.03
C GLN A 102 -1.08 -14.78 -9.18
N GLU A 103 -2.35 -14.52 -9.49
CA GLU A 103 -2.75 -13.57 -10.54
C GLU A 103 -2.24 -12.15 -10.25
N PHE A 104 -2.22 -11.73 -8.97
CA PHE A 104 -1.64 -10.46 -8.55
C PHE A 104 -0.12 -10.45 -8.80
N GLY A 105 0.58 -11.51 -8.39
CA GLY A 105 2.03 -11.67 -8.59
C GLY A 105 2.42 -11.65 -10.06
N ASP A 106 1.71 -12.40 -10.92
CA ASP A 106 1.96 -12.48 -12.35
C ASP A 106 1.80 -11.09 -13.02
N ARG A 107 0.71 -10.38 -12.73
CA ARG A 107 0.48 -9.00 -13.20
C ARG A 107 1.59 -8.05 -12.74
N LEU A 108 2.08 -8.22 -11.52
CA LEU A 108 3.17 -7.41 -10.98
C LEU A 108 4.47 -7.64 -11.76
N LEU A 109 4.80 -8.89 -12.09
CA LEU A 109 6.01 -9.23 -12.85
C LEU A 109 5.94 -8.77 -14.31
N GLU A 110 4.77 -8.76 -14.91
CA GLU A 110 4.55 -8.32 -16.30
C GLU A 110 4.54 -6.80 -16.46
N SER A 111 4.29 -6.05 -15.38
CA SER A 111 4.18 -4.59 -15.43
C SER A 111 5.54 -3.93 -15.62
N PRO A 112 5.68 -2.96 -16.55
CA PRO A 112 6.93 -2.23 -16.72
C PRO A 112 7.20 -1.32 -15.51
N ARG A 113 8.47 -0.92 -15.34
CA ARG A 113 8.85 0.10 -14.36
C ARG A 113 8.27 1.46 -14.74
N SER A 114 7.69 2.15 -13.76
CA SER A 114 7.02 3.43 -14.01
C SER A 114 7.99 4.59 -14.15
N PHE A 115 8.97 4.73 -13.26
CA PHE A 115 9.82 5.91 -13.13
C PHE A 115 11.27 5.56 -12.74
N ALA A 116 12.14 6.58 -12.78
CA ALA A 116 13.47 6.55 -12.18
C ALA A 116 13.92 8.01 -11.94
N ASP A 117 13.62 8.57 -10.76
CA ASP A 117 13.96 9.95 -10.41
C ASP A 117 14.51 10.02 -8.96
N ARG A 118 14.43 11.18 -8.32
CA ARG A 118 14.77 11.39 -6.91
C ARG A 118 13.83 10.60 -5.99
N THR A 119 13.94 10.79 -4.68
CA THR A 119 13.21 10.04 -3.67
C THR A 119 12.26 10.96 -2.93
N SER A 120 10.96 10.90 -3.25
CA SER A 120 9.89 11.66 -2.60
C SER A 120 9.01 10.70 -1.80
N ILE A 121 9.46 10.31 -0.60
CA ILE A 121 8.65 9.48 0.31
C ILE A 121 7.34 10.20 0.62
N SER A 122 7.41 11.51 0.88
CA SER A 122 6.21 12.33 1.13
C SER A 122 5.20 12.25 0.00
N GLY A 123 5.67 12.33 -1.26
CA GLY A 123 4.80 12.20 -2.43
C GLY A 123 4.22 10.79 -2.57
N GLY A 124 4.99 9.75 -2.24
CA GLY A 124 4.52 8.37 -2.18
C GLY A 124 3.41 8.16 -1.14
N VAL A 125 3.61 8.72 0.07
CA VAL A 125 2.62 8.68 1.16
C VAL A 125 1.35 9.44 0.78
N ASP A 126 1.46 10.67 0.29
CA ASP A 126 0.30 11.49 -0.11
C ASP A 126 -0.52 10.79 -1.19
N TYR A 127 0.15 10.21 -2.18
CA TYR A 127 -0.50 9.48 -3.26
C TYR A 127 -1.17 8.20 -2.77
N ALA A 128 -0.54 7.47 -1.84
CA ALA A 128 -1.11 6.28 -1.21
C ALA A 128 -2.36 6.59 -0.39
N VAL A 129 -2.33 7.67 0.42
CA VAL A 129 -3.49 8.15 1.19
C VAL A 129 -4.69 8.40 0.29
N ALA A 130 -4.50 9.06 -0.86
CA ALA A 130 -5.57 9.34 -1.81
C ALA A 130 -6.23 8.07 -2.39
N GLN A 131 -5.54 6.91 -2.38
CA GLN A 131 -6.10 5.68 -2.91
C GLN A 131 -7.17 5.07 -2.01
N PHE A 132 -7.11 5.28 -0.69
CA PHE A 132 -8.13 4.73 0.22
C PHE A 132 -9.53 5.29 -0.06
N ALA A 133 -9.64 6.56 -0.45
CA ALA A 133 -10.92 7.19 -0.77
C ALA A 133 -11.63 6.58 -2.00
N ARG A 134 -10.87 5.90 -2.88
CA ARG A 134 -11.38 5.26 -4.09
C ARG A 134 -11.47 3.73 -3.99
N ALA A 135 -11.18 3.17 -2.82
CA ALA A 135 -11.24 1.73 -2.63
C ALA A 135 -12.70 1.22 -2.78
N PRO A 136 -12.95 0.19 -3.61
CA PRO A 136 -14.29 -0.40 -3.75
C PRO A 136 -14.63 -1.35 -2.59
N PHE A 137 -13.74 -1.48 -1.60
CA PHE A 137 -13.85 -2.33 -0.43
C PHE A 137 -13.95 -1.48 0.84
N PHE A 138 -14.46 -2.09 1.90
CA PHE A 138 -14.50 -1.50 3.24
C PHE A 138 -13.66 -2.34 4.21
N ALA A 139 -12.76 -1.68 4.93
CA ALA A 139 -12.04 -2.24 6.07
C ALA A 139 -11.97 -1.23 7.21
N GLU A 140 -11.87 -1.72 8.44
CA GLU A 140 -11.62 -0.87 9.62
C GLU A 140 -10.14 -0.44 9.72
N ARG A 141 -9.25 -1.17 9.03
CA ARG A 141 -7.80 -0.94 9.06
C ARG A 141 -7.27 -0.56 7.68
N HIS A 142 -6.50 0.52 7.67
CA HIS A 142 -5.83 1.04 6.50
C HIS A 142 -4.33 1.09 6.79
N THR A 143 -3.53 0.45 5.96
CA THR A 143 -2.07 0.41 6.12
C THR A 143 -1.36 0.77 4.83
N ILE A 144 -0.33 1.61 4.94
CA ILE A 144 0.63 1.87 3.88
C ILE A 144 1.93 1.15 4.26
N ASP A 145 2.39 0.26 3.40
CA ASP A 145 3.72 -0.35 3.43
C ASP A 145 4.65 0.48 2.55
N VAL A 146 5.56 1.25 3.15
CA VAL A 146 6.55 2.05 2.42
C VAL A 146 7.86 1.28 2.37
N SER A 147 8.30 0.85 1.19
CA SER A 147 9.63 0.28 0.99
C SER A 147 10.55 1.23 0.23
N GLY A 148 11.81 1.35 0.67
CA GLY A 148 12.81 2.18 0.01
C GLY A 148 14.22 2.00 0.55
N ASP A 149 15.21 2.54 -0.19
CA ASP A 149 16.63 2.44 0.13
C ASP A 149 17.28 3.80 0.43
N GLY A 150 16.47 4.86 0.69
CA GLY A 150 16.99 6.19 0.94
C GLY A 150 16.05 7.11 1.74
N THR A 151 16.59 8.28 2.09
CA THR A 151 15.86 9.34 2.80
C THR A 151 15.00 10.18 1.84
N ASN A 152 14.00 10.89 2.35
CA ASN A 152 13.23 11.86 1.56
C ASN A 152 14.13 13.00 1.09
N ASN A 153 14.33 13.15 -0.23
CA ASN A 153 15.18 14.20 -0.81
C ASN A 153 14.46 15.04 -1.88
N ALA A 154 13.16 14.85 -2.02
CA ALA A 154 12.29 15.63 -2.91
C ALA A 154 10.88 15.71 -2.32
N GLY A 155 10.11 16.71 -2.77
CA GLY A 155 8.76 16.93 -2.28
C GLY A 155 8.73 17.74 -0.97
N ARG A 156 7.61 17.64 -0.26
CA ARG A 156 7.40 18.31 1.02
C ARG A 156 8.07 17.56 2.19
N ASP A 157 8.01 18.13 3.35
CA ASP A 157 8.45 17.46 4.57
C ASP A 157 7.70 16.13 4.77
N VAL A 158 8.47 15.07 5.07
CA VAL A 158 7.92 13.71 5.17
C VAL A 158 7.14 13.50 6.46
N THR A 159 7.54 14.19 7.54
CA THR A 159 6.82 14.08 8.82
C THR A 159 5.44 14.70 8.71
N SER A 160 5.30 15.79 7.96
CA SER A 160 3.99 16.38 7.66
C SER A 160 3.08 15.44 6.87
N ALA A 161 3.62 14.74 5.85
CA ALA A 161 2.85 13.75 5.09
C ALA A 161 2.41 12.57 5.96
N ARG A 162 3.33 12.06 6.79
CA ARG A 162 3.04 11.04 7.79
C ARG A 162 1.92 11.46 8.72
N ASP A 163 2.06 12.62 9.37
CA ASP A 163 1.13 13.07 10.42
C ASP A 163 -0.28 13.28 9.86
N GLU A 164 -0.40 13.78 8.63
CA GLU A 164 -1.69 13.90 7.93
C GLU A 164 -2.33 12.53 7.60
N ALA A 165 -1.52 11.51 7.27
CA ALA A 165 -2.01 10.14 7.10
C ALA A 165 -2.50 9.54 8.42
N LEU A 166 -1.73 9.74 9.51
CA LEU A 166 -2.09 9.28 10.85
C LEU A 166 -3.38 9.93 11.36
N ALA A 167 -3.59 11.20 11.07
CA ALA A 167 -4.82 11.92 11.42
C ALA A 167 -6.07 11.33 10.73
N GLN A 168 -5.89 10.60 9.64
CA GLN A 168 -6.95 9.84 8.94
C GLN A 168 -7.08 8.39 9.42
N GLY A 169 -6.37 8.00 10.48
CA GLY A 169 -6.40 6.63 11.03
C GLY A 169 -5.61 5.62 10.20
N ILE A 170 -4.72 6.07 9.32
CA ILE A 170 -3.88 5.20 8.49
C ILE A 170 -2.60 4.87 9.26
N THR A 171 -2.23 3.59 9.31
CA THR A 171 -0.92 3.16 9.83
C THR A 171 0.11 3.11 8.70
N ILE A 172 1.32 3.60 8.96
CA ILE A 172 2.43 3.54 8.00
C ILE A 172 3.53 2.66 8.59
N ASN A 173 3.86 1.58 7.88
CA ASN A 173 4.99 0.71 8.19
C ASN A 173 6.12 0.91 7.18
N GLY A 174 7.35 0.63 7.60
CA GLY A 174 8.55 0.79 6.77
C GLY A 174 9.26 -0.54 6.49
N LEU A 175 9.72 -0.73 5.25
CA LEU A 175 10.74 -1.70 4.92
C LEU A 175 11.95 -0.97 4.33
N VAL A 176 13.01 -0.87 5.08
CA VAL A 176 14.24 -0.26 4.59
C VAL A 176 15.15 -1.31 3.98
N ILE A 177 15.69 -1.00 2.80
CA ILE A 177 16.63 -1.87 2.10
C ILE A 177 18.00 -1.24 2.27
N LEU A 178 18.87 -1.91 3.03
CA LEU A 178 20.20 -1.39 3.32
C LEU A 178 21.11 -1.51 2.10
N SER A 179 21.98 -0.54 1.91
CA SER A 179 22.99 -0.57 0.87
C SER A 179 24.36 -0.81 1.49
N GLU A 180 25.04 -1.85 1.05
CA GLU A 180 26.45 -2.10 1.45
C GLU A 180 27.39 -1.02 0.94
N ARG A 181 26.99 -0.30 -0.12
CA ARG A 181 27.80 0.76 -0.73
C ARG A 181 26.98 2.04 -0.78
N PRO A 182 27.25 2.99 0.14
CA PRO A 182 26.62 4.32 0.07
C PRO A 182 26.86 4.96 -1.29
N MET A 183 25.89 5.75 -1.75
CA MET A 183 26.04 6.49 -3.01
C MET A 183 27.20 7.49 -2.92
N PRO A 184 28.21 7.42 -3.81
CA PRO A 184 29.43 8.24 -3.67
C PRO A 184 29.20 9.74 -3.65
N TRP A 185 28.14 10.21 -4.33
CA TRP A 185 27.80 11.64 -4.42
C TRP A 185 26.79 12.10 -3.37
N ASN A 186 26.15 11.20 -2.65
CA ASN A 186 25.21 11.49 -1.57
C ASN A 186 25.12 10.31 -0.59
N PRO A 187 26.17 10.05 0.18
CA PRO A 187 26.22 8.89 1.07
C PRO A 187 25.16 8.94 2.18
N GLU A 188 24.80 10.13 2.66
CA GLU A 188 23.79 10.29 3.71
C GLU A 188 22.37 9.96 3.24
N HIS A 189 22.13 9.92 1.95
CA HIS A 189 20.83 9.52 1.41
C HIS A 189 20.50 8.06 1.73
N THR A 190 21.46 7.16 1.52
CA THR A 190 21.27 5.72 1.78
C THR A 190 21.79 5.30 3.15
N ASN A 191 22.63 6.12 3.78
CA ASN A 191 23.21 5.86 5.10
C ASN A 191 23.24 7.13 5.94
N PRO A 192 22.05 7.66 6.36
CA PRO A 192 21.97 8.87 7.17
C PRO A 192 22.56 8.65 8.56
N PRO A 193 22.93 9.73 9.28
CA PRO A 193 23.29 9.65 10.68
C PRO A 193 22.27 8.86 11.49
N GLY A 194 22.73 7.88 12.26
CA GLY A 194 21.87 6.97 13.00
C GLY A 194 21.28 5.80 12.21
N GLY A 195 21.53 5.75 10.90
CA GLY A 195 21.08 4.69 9.99
C GLY A 195 19.67 4.87 9.44
N LEU A 196 19.42 4.23 8.29
CA LEU A 196 18.19 4.39 7.53
C LEU A 196 16.95 3.89 8.28
N ALA A 197 17.06 2.80 9.05
CA ALA A 197 15.95 2.29 9.84
C ALA A 197 15.50 3.28 10.93
N ASN A 198 16.43 3.96 11.58
CA ASN A 198 16.10 5.01 12.54
C ASN A 198 15.45 6.21 11.84
N TYR A 199 15.98 6.63 10.67
CA TYR A 199 15.35 7.68 9.88
C TYR A 199 13.89 7.35 9.55
N TYR A 200 13.59 6.12 9.11
CA TYR A 200 12.21 5.70 8.81
C TYR A 200 11.36 5.68 10.07
N ARG A 201 11.88 5.18 11.19
CA ARG A 201 11.17 5.14 12.47
C ARG A 201 10.79 6.53 12.95
N ASP A 202 11.70 7.48 12.82
CA ASP A 202 11.53 8.82 13.37
C ASP A 202 10.71 9.72 12.44
N ASN A 203 10.76 9.51 11.12
CA ASN A 203 10.22 10.45 10.15
C ASN A 203 9.11 9.88 9.24
N VAL A 204 9.09 8.56 8.97
CA VAL A 204 8.23 7.98 7.94
C VAL A 204 7.09 7.16 8.54
N THR A 205 7.40 6.29 9.49
CA THR A 205 6.41 5.37 10.07
C THR A 205 5.62 5.99 11.20
N GLY A 206 4.43 5.46 11.47
CA GLY A 206 3.58 5.91 12.55
C GLY A 206 2.22 5.24 12.54
N GLY A 207 1.43 5.50 13.58
CA GLY A 207 0.15 4.88 13.81
C GLY A 207 0.23 3.67 14.76
N PRO A 208 -0.94 3.13 15.19
CA PRO A 208 -0.98 2.01 16.13
C PRO A 208 -0.26 0.77 15.60
N GLY A 209 0.70 0.25 16.36
CA GLY A 209 1.44 -0.95 16.00
C GLY A 209 2.44 -0.78 14.84
N SER A 210 2.72 0.46 14.41
CA SER A 210 3.67 0.71 13.33
C SER A 210 5.08 0.20 13.65
N PHE A 211 5.78 -0.25 12.61
CA PHE A 211 7.12 -0.80 12.75
C PHE A 211 7.98 -0.57 11.51
N VAL A 212 9.29 -0.75 11.66
CA VAL A 212 10.26 -0.76 10.57
C VAL A 212 10.97 -2.10 10.56
N LEU A 213 11.01 -2.77 9.41
CA LEU A 213 11.86 -3.91 9.15
C LEU A 213 13.03 -3.52 8.24
N GLU A 214 14.12 -4.29 8.36
CA GLU A 214 15.31 -4.11 7.55
C GLU A 214 15.52 -5.33 6.66
N ALA A 215 15.72 -5.08 5.36
CA ALA A 215 16.35 -6.02 4.46
C ALA A 215 17.83 -5.64 4.36
N LYS A 216 18.73 -6.61 4.57
CA LYS A 216 20.18 -6.36 4.54
C LYS A 216 20.66 -5.87 3.17
N ASP A 217 19.95 -6.30 2.13
CA ASP A 217 20.20 -6.00 0.73
C ASP A 217 18.95 -6.35 -0.09
N PHE A 218 18.98 -6.09 -1.38
CA PHE A 218 17.87 -6.48 -2.28
C PHE A 218 17.72 -8.01 -2.44
N GLY A 219 18.79 -8.80 -2.22
CA GLY A 219 18.71 -10.27 -2.26
C GLY A 219 17.89 -10.84 -1.09
N SER A 220 17.90 -10.18 0.06
CA SER A 220 17.11 -10.56 1.24
C SER A 220 15.71 -9.93 1.30
N PHE A 221 15.38 -9.06 0.35
CA PHE A 221 14.10 -8.33 0.30
C PHE A 221 12.89 -9.26 0.35
N GLY A 222 12.87 -10.32 -0.46
CA GLY A 222 11.75 -11.25 -0.51
C GLY A 222 11.41 -11.89 0.83
N GLN A 223 12.41 -12.25 1.64
CA GLN A 223 12.18 -12.78 2.98
C GLN A 223 11.72 -11.70 3.97
N ALA A 224 12.22 -10.48 3.84
CA ALA A 224 11.84 -9.37 4.70
C ALA A 224 10.39 -8.96 4.44
N ILE A 225 9.96 -8.88 3.17
CA ILE A 225 8.58 -8.51 2.82
C ILE A 225 7.56 -9.59 3.24
N VAL A 226 7.91 -10.88 3.18
CA VAL A 226 7.05 -11.95 3.73
C VAL A 226 6.81 -11.74 5.22
N LYS A 227 7.87 -11.50 6.00
CA LYS A 227 7.75 -11.23 7.45
C LYS A 227 6.92 -9.99 7.72
N LYS A 228 7.11 -8.95 6.91
CA LYS A 228 6.39 -7.70 7.04
C LYS A 228 4.90 -7.88 6.76
N MET A 229 4.53 -8.50 5.64
CA MET A 229 3.14 -8.79 5.30
C MET A 229 2.44 -9.63 6.37
N ILE A 230 3.09 -10.66 6.91
CA ILE A 230 2.53 -11.47 7.99
C ILE A 230 2.23 -10.59 9.21
N ALA A 231 3.17 -9.72 9.62
CA ALA A 231 2.98 -8.85 10.77
C ALA A 231 1.81 -7.85 10.55
N GLU A 232 1.73 -7.24 9.39
CA GLU A 232 0.66 -6.30 9.02
C GLU A 232 -0.72 -6.97 9.00
N ILE A 233 -0.80 -8.18 8.46
CA ILE A 233 -2.05 -8.92 8.35
C ILE A 233 -2.45 -9.50 9.71
N ALA A 234 -1.51 -10.09 10.48
CA ALA A 234 -1.79 -10.68 11.79
C ALA A 234 -2.31 -9.66 12.81
N ASP A 235 -1.79 -8.43 12.80
CA ASP A 235 -2.33 -7.34 13.62
C ASP A 235 -3.78 -6.99 13.24
N ALA A 236 -4.20 -7.34 12.00
CA ALA A 236 -5.59 -7.25 11.55
C ALA A 236 -6.53 -8.26 12.21
N THR A 237 -6.00 -9.35 12.76
CA THR A 237 -6.81 -10.41 13.39
C THR A 237 -7.07 -10.17 14.88
N LEU A 238 -6.34 -9.25 15.51
CA LEU A 238 -6.55 -8.91 16.92
C LEU A 238 -7.76 -7.97 17.06
N PRO A 239 -8.76 -8.30 17.92
CA PRO A 239 -9.86 -7.37 18.21
C PRO A 239 -9.27 -6.08 18.75
N GLY A 240 -9.67 -4.94 18.16
CA GLY A 240 -9.10 -3.63 18.37
C GLY A 240 -8.73 -3.34 19.82
N LYS A 241 -7.44 -3.23 20.07
CA LYS A 241 -6.93 -2.70 21.31
C LYS A 241 -7.21 -1.20 21.28
N ALA A 242 -8.27 -0.77 21.99
CA ALA A 242 -8.59 0.64 22.14
C ALA A 242 -7.33 1.44 22.53
N PRO A 243 -7.13 2.65 21.97
CA PRO A 243 -5.99 3.48 22.35
C PRO A 243 -6.03 3.70 23.86
N GLN A 244 -4.97 3.28 24.56
CA GLN A 244 -4.79 3.62 25.95
C GLN A 244 -4.51 5.12 26.01
N PRO A 245 -5.24 5.90 26.84
CA PRO A 245 -4.90 7.30 27.02
C PRO A 245 -3.50 7.38 27.63
N GLN A 246 -2.61 8.09 27.00
CA GLN A 246 -1.30 8.39 27.54
C GLN A 246 -1.46 9.33 28.75
N PRO A 247 -0.67 9.15 29.82
CA PRO A 247 -0.74 9.94 31.03
C PRO A 247 -0.29 11.39 30.82
#